data_d05b61a7dcee4eab8043fd183e22aa67
#
_entry.id   d05b61a7dcee4eab8043fd183e22aa67
#
_cell.length_a   1.000
_cell.length_b   1.000
_cell.length_c   1.000
_cell.angle_alpha   90.00
_cell.angle_beta   90.00
_cell.angle_gamma   90.00
#
_symmetry.space_group_name_H-M   'P 1'
#
loop_
_entity.id
_entity.type
_entity.pdbx_description
1 polymer ?
#
loop_
_entity_poly.entity_id
_entity_poly.type
_entity_poly.pdbx_seq_one_letter_code
_entity_poly.pdbx_strand_id
1 'polypeptide(L)'
;MVEKKQYETYKKVNTLGTGSFGTAYLVECQSNREFAVIKQIDIQQLSDEERKETLREAKILEVLSHPNIIRFREVYKTKKGKLCIVMDYADNGDLQTKIKDKHKQKAKTGVLEYFTEDQVLNLFTQICLAIKHCHDRKILHRDLKS
;
A
#
# COMPACT_ATOMS: atom_id res chain seq x y z
N MET A 1 29.76 11.71 12.95
CA MET A 1 29.49 11.74 11.50
C MET A 1 28.13 11.11 11.30
N VAL A 2 27.12 11.89 10.86
CA VAL A 2 25.80 11.34 10.54
C VAL A 2 25.95 10.68 9.19
N GLU A 3 25.90 9.34 9.11
CA GLU A 3 25.85 8.61 7.86
C GLU A 3 24.68 9.15 7.04
N LYS A 4 24.98 9.69 5.85
CA LYS A 4 23.96 10.03 4.88
C LYS A 4 23.30 8.72 4.46
N LYS A 5 22.05 8.50 4.92
CA LYS A 5 21.23 7.38 4.47
C LYS A 5 21.16 7.45 2.94
N GLN A 6 21.80 6.53 2.25
CA GLN A 6 21.75 6.42 0.81
C GLN A 6 20.40 5.81 0.46
N TYR A 7 19.48 6.61 -0.07
CA TYR A 7 18.19 6.14 -0.53
C TYR A 7 18.36 5.28 -1.78
N GLU A 8 17.54 4.24 -1.87
CA GLU A 8 17.46 3.41 -3.08
C GLU A 8 17.08 4.25 -4.30
N THR A 9 17.57 3.85 -5.46
CA THR A 9 17.23 4.50 -6.73
C THR A 9 16.10 3.73 -7.41
N TYR A 10 15.02 4.43 -7.72
CA TYR A 10 13.83 3.84 -8.33
C TYR A 10 13.61 4.37 -9.74
N LYS A 11 13.29 3.46 -10.65
CA LYS A 11 12.85 3.77 -12.01
C LYS A 11 11.32 3.64 -12.09
N LYS A 12 10.63 4.71 -12.47
CA LYS A 12 9.18 4.67 -12.68
C LYS A 12 8.84 3.73 -13.84
N VAL A 13 7.91 2.81 -13.58
CA VAL A 13 7.38 1.86 -14.56
C VAL A 13 5.99 2.32 -15.04
N ASN A 14 5.07 2.57 -14.10
CA ASN A 14 3.69 2.95 -14.42
C ASN A 14 3.09 3.83 -13.34
N THR A 15 1.95 4.47 -13.64
CA THR A 15 1.11 5.14 -12.65
C THR A 15 -0.04 4.20 -12.29
N LEU A 16 -0.16 3.88 -11.00
CA LEU A 16 -1.20 2.98 -10.48
C LEU A 16 -2.51 3.72 -10.22
N GLY A 17 -2.43 4.97 -9.79
CA GLY A 17 -3.61 5.79 -9.52
C GLY A 17 -3.25 7.17 -8.99
N THR A 18 -4.20 8.11 -9.13
CA THR A 18 -4.11 9.46 -8.57
C THR A 18 -5.35 9.70 -7.71
N GLY A 19 -5.16 10.12 -6.47
CA GLY A 19 -6.22 10.43 -5.53
C GLY A 19 -6.00 11.80 -4.89
N SER A 20 -6.89 12.17 -3.97
CA SER A 20 -6.83 13.42 -3.20
C SER A 20 -5.52 13.58 -2.41
N PHE A 21 -4.93 12.49 -1.97
CA PHE A 21 -3.70 12.45 -1.16
C PHE A 21 -2.41 12.27 -1.96
N GLY A 22 -2.47 12.33 -3.30
CA GLY A 22 -1.29 12.21 -4.16
C GLY A 22 -1.39 11.12 -5.21
N THR A 23 -0.24 10.75 -5.78
CA THR A 23 -0.16 9.79 -6.89
C THR A 23 0.66 8.57 -6.48
N ALA A 24 0.15 7.38 -6.78
CA ALA A 24 0.84 6.10 -6.60
C ALA A 24 1.50 5.66 -7.91
N TYR A 25 2.78 5.34 -7.85
CA TYR A 25 3.59 4.87 -8.97
C TYR A 25 4.11 3.46 -8.72
N LEU A 26 3.98 2.59 -9.71
CA LEU A 26 4.76 1.36 -9.78
C LEU A 26 6.18 1.74 -10.19
N VAL A 27 7.14 1.26 -9.44
CA VAL A 27 8.57 1.51 -9.67
C VAL A 27 9.37 0.22 -9.58
N GLU A 28 10.53 0.21 -10.24
CA GLU A 28 11.53 -0.84 -10.15
C GLU A 28 12.72 -0.32 -9.36
N CYS A 29 13.10 -1.02 -8.29
CA CYS A 29 14.30 -0.74 -7.52
C CYS A 29 15.53 -1.10 -8.37
N GLN A 30 16.49 -0.16 -8.52
CA GLN A 30 17.63 -0.35 -9.42
C GLN A 30 18.66 -1.33 -8.86
N SER A 31 18.74 -1.51 -7.55
CA SER A 31 19.72 -2.36 -6.89
C SER A 31 19.40 -3.85 -7.01
N ASN A 32 18.11 -4.24 -6.87
CA ASN A 32 17.69 -5.64 -6.81
C ASN A 32 16.63 -6.02 -7.86
N ARG A 33 16.20 -5.06 -8.70
CA ARG A 33 15.19 -5.24 -9.77
C ARG A 33 13.79 -5.62 -9.27
N GLU A 34 13.54 -5.50 -7.98
CA GLU A 34 12.22 -5.72 -7.40
C GLU A 34 11.26 -4.57 -7.67
N PHE A 35 9.98 -4.90 -7.84
CA PHE A 35 8.93 -3.90 -7.91
C PHE A 35 8.57 -3.36 -6.52
N ALA A 36 8.23 -2.08 -6.49
CA ALA A 36 7.75 -1.36 -5.32
C ALA A 36 6.68 -0.34 -5.72
N VAL A 37 5.98 0.21 -4.75
CA VAL A 37 5.05 1.33 -4.94
C VAL A 37 5.61 2.56 -4.25
N ILE A 38 5.64 3.69 -4.96
CA ILE A 38 5.89 5.01 -4.37
C ILE A 38 4.58 5.78 -4.32
N LYS A 39 4.08 6.07 -3.11
CA LYS A 39 3.02 7.07 -2.89
C LYS A 39 3.68 8.44 -2.75
N GLN A 40 3.48 9.29 -3.75
CA GLN A 40 4.04 10.65 -3.77
C GLN A 40 2.97 11.66 -3.40
N ILE A 41 3.21 12.46 -2.36
CA ILE A 41 2.30 13.43 -1.78
C ILE A 41 2.94 14.83 -1.91
N ASP A 42 2.19 15.80 -2.41
CA ASP A 42 2.64 17.19 -2.47
C ASP A 42 2.35 17.89 -1.14
N ILE A 43 3.31 17.79 -0.22
CA ILE A 43 3.16 18.35 1.12
C ILE A 43 3.28 19.89 1.17
N GLN A 44 3.63 20.54 0.07
CA GLN A 44 3.66 22.02 0.02
C GLN A 44 2.27 22.62 -0.11
N GLN A 45 1.32 21.87 -0.67
CA GLN A 45 -0.07 22.28 -0.83
C GLN A 45 -0.95 21.95 0.39
N LEU A 46 -0.39 21.23 1.38
CA LEU A 46 -1.08 20.84 2.59
C LEU A 46 -0.96 21.93 3.67
N SER A 47 -2.02 22.09 4.47
CA SER A 47 -1.96 22.84 5.72
C SER A 47 -0.94 22.23 6.69
N ASP A 48 -0.58 22.97 7.72
CA ASP A 48 0.37 22.48 8.72
C ASP A 48 -0.16 21.25 9.49
N GLU A 49 -1.48 21.19 9.74
CA GLU A 49 -2.16 20.06 10.36
C GLU A 49 -2.10 18.83 9.45
N GLU A 50 -2.51 18.94 8.20
CA GLU A 50 -2.49 17.86 7.21
C GLU A 50 -1.07 17.33 6.97
N ARG A 51 -0.09 18.24 6.95
CA ARG A 51 1.32 17.86 6.83
C ARG A 51 1.81 17.03 8.02
N LYS A 52 1.44 17.43 9.24
CA LYS A 52 1.77 16.68 10.45
C LYS A 52 1.10 15.31 10.45
N GLU A 53 -0.16 15.23 10.04
CA GLU A 53 -0.92 13.98 9.94
C GLU A 53 -0.28 13.03 8.90
N THR A 54 0.03 13.53 7.71
CA THR A 54 0.71 12.76 6.66
C THR A 54 2.06 12.20 7.12
N LEU A 55 2.85 12.98 7.85
CA LEU A 55 4.12 12.50 8.40
C LEU A 55 3.91 11.48 9.53
N ARG A 56 2.84 11.62 10.32
CA ARG A 56 2.46 10.65 11.35
C ARG A 56 2.03 9.32 10.72
N GLU A 57 1.23 9.35 9.66
CA GLU A 57 0.86 8.14 8.91
C GLU A 57 2.09 7.39 8.38
N ALA A 58 3.06 8.10 7.79
CA ALA A 58 4.29 7.50 7.32
C ALA A 58 5.07 6.80 8.44
N LYS A 59 5.13 7.40 9.64
CA LYS A 59 5.75 6.80 10.83
C LYS A 59 5.00 5.57 11.34
N ILE A 60 3.67 5.57 11.26
CA ILE A 60 2.86 4.41 11.62
C ILE A 60 3.19 3.22 10.70
N LEU A 61 3.30 3.46 9.39
CA LEU A 61 3.67 2.40 8.45
C LEU A 61 5.06 1.82 8.74
N GLU A 62 6.01 2.64 9.19
CA GLU A 62 7.38 2.20 9.54
C GLU A 62 7.40 1.19 10.69
N VAL A 63 6.47 1.28 11.66
CA VAL A 63 6.43 0.38 12.82
C VAL A 63 5.57 -0.87 12.59
N LEU A 64 4.84 -0.94 11.48
CA LEU A 64 4.01 -2.08 11.13
C LEU A 64 4.83 -3.09 10.31
N SER A 65 5.21 -4.21 10.95
CA SER A 65 5.89 -5.33 10.30
C SER A 65 5.09 -6.61 10.54
N HIS A 66 4.39 -7.08 9.50
CA HIS A 66 3.54 -8.27 9.57
C HIS A 66 3.35 -8.87 8.18
N PRO A 67 3.31 -10.20 8.01
CA PRO A 67 3.18 -10.84 6.69
C PRO A 67 1.91 -10.49 5.90
N ASN A 68 0.85 -10.08 6.59
CA ASN A 68 -0.42 -9.67 5.97
C ASN A 68 -0.61 -8.14 5.93
N ILE A 69 0.45 -7.36 6.10
CA ILE A 69 0.47 -5.91 5.94
C ILE A 69 1.55 -5.57 4.92
N ILE A 70 1.22 -4.68 3.97
CA ILE A 70 2.20 -4.21 2.99
C ILE A 70 3.40 -3.61 3.73
N ARG A 71 4.59 -4.15 3.45
CA ARG A 71 5.82 -3.74 4.11
C ARG A 71 6.22 -2.34 3.66
N PHE A 72 6.43 -1.46 4.63
CA PHE A 72 7.12 -0.18 4.43
C PHE A 72 8.60 -0.44 4.10
N ARG A 73 9.15 0.29 3.14
CA ARG A 73 10.58 0.25 2.79
C ARG A 73 11.31 1.48 3.28
N GLU A 74 10.89 2.65 2.84
CA GLU A 74 11.52 3.92 3.21
C GLU A 74 10.59 5.12 2.97
N VAL A 75 10.96 6.26 3.53
CA VAL A 75 10.33 7.55 3.27
C VAL A 75 11.42 8.61 3.03
N TYR A 76 11.20 9.44 2.02
CA TYR A 76 12.11 10.53 1.70
C TYR A 76 11.38 11.75 1.13
N LYS A 77 12.03 12.91 1.18
CA LYS A 77 11.57 14.12 0.49
C LYS A 77 12.35 14.33 -0.80
N THR A 78 11.65 14.66 -1.88
CA THR A 78 12.28 15.08 -3.12
C THR A 78 12.81 16.52 -3.00
N LYS A 79 13.73 16.91 -3.89
CA LYS A 79 14.20 18.30 -4.00
C LYS A 79 13.06 19.31 -4.28
N LYS A 80 11.95 18.85 -4.86
CA LYS A 80 10.74 19.64 -5.14
C LYS A 80 9.75 19.66 -3.97
N GLY A 81 10.15 19.22 -2.76
CA GLY A 81 9.33 19.25 -1.55
C GLY A 81 8.21 18.22 -1.48
N LYS A 82 8.19 17.22 -2.36
CA LYS A 82 7.20 16.14 -2.30
C LYS A 82 7.66 15.05 -1.34
N LEU A 83 6.74 14.52 -0.53
CA LEU A 83 6.96 13.34 0.32
C LEU A 83 6.74 12.08 -0.51
N CYS A 84 7.70 11.16 -0.47
CA CYS A 84 7.64 9.86 -1.11
C CYS A 84 7.66 8.77 -0.04
N ILE A 85 6.60 7.94 0.01
CA ILE A 85 6.52 6.76 0.88
C ILE A 85 6.67 5.55 -0.03
N VAL A 86 7.67 4.72 0.24
CA VAL A 86 7.97 3.52 -0.55
C VAL A 86 7.52 2.30 0.21
N MET A 87 6.81 1.41 -0.46
CA MET A 87 6.28 0.17 0.09
C MET A 87 6.35 -0.97 -0.91
N ASP A 88 6.19 -2.20 -0.43
CA ASP A 88 6.13 -3.37 -1.31
C ASP A 88 4.94 -3.28 -2.27
N TYR A 89 5.10 -3.90 -3.43
CA TYR A 89 4.05 -4.00 -4.44
C TYR A 89 3.27 -5.31 -4.25
N ALA A 90 1.95 -5.19 -4.08
CA ALA A 90 1.03 -6.33 -4.10
C ALA A 90 0.55 -6.54 -5.54
N ASP A 91 1.17 -7.50 -6.24
CA ASP A 91 0.99 -7.75 -7.68
C ASP A 91 -0.32 -8.46 -8.03
N ASN A 92 -1.04 -8.96 -7.04
CA ASN A 92 -2.22 -9.80 -7.24
C ASN A 92 -3.56 -9.03 -7.20
N GLY A 93 -3.49 -7.69 -7.27
CA GLY A 93 -4.66 -6.80 -7.28
C GLY A 93 -5.42 -6.75 -5.95
N ASP A 94 -6.64 -6.22 -6.00
CA ASP A 94 -7.53 -6.07 -4.84
C ASP A 94 -8.64 -7.13 -4.81
N LEU A 95 -9.24 -7.31 -3.63
CA LEU A 95 -10.30 -8.29 -3.42
C LEU A 95 -11.57 -7.94 -4.19
N GLN A 96 -11.90 -6.65 -4.32
CA GLN A 96 -13.07 -6.20 -5.07
C GLN A 96 -12.98 -6.62 -6.55
N THR A 97 -11.81 -6.44 -7.16
CA THR A 97 -11.58 -6.86 -8.54
C THR A 97 -11.74 -8.37 -8.68
N LYS A 98 -11.18 -9.16 -7.76
CA LYS A 98 -11.33 -10.63 -7.76
C LYS A 98 -12.79 -11.07 -7.62
N ILE A 99 -13.57 -10.42 -6.76
CA ILE A 99 -15.01 -10.67 -6.63
C ILE A 99 -15.74 -10.36 -7.94
N LYS A 100 -15.47 -9.18 -8.52
CA LYS A 100 -16.08 -8.77 -9.80
C LYS A 100 -15.75 -9.73 -10.94
N ASP A 101 -14.52 -10.23 -10.99
CA ASP A 101 -14.08 -11.13 -12.06
C ASP A 101 -14.76 -12.50 -11.95
N LYS A 102 -14.95 -13.03 -10.73
CA LYS A 102 -15.77 -14.25 -10.54
C LYS A 102 -17.22 -14.04 -11.02
N HIS A 103 -17.81 -12.87 -10.75
CA HIS A 103 -19.16 -12.55 -11.26
C HIS A 103 -19.20 -12.41 -12.77
N LYS A 104 -18.16 -11.86 -13.42
CA LYS A 104 -18.07 -11.75 -14.88
C LYS A 104 -17.94 -13.10 -15.56
N GLN A 105 -17.37 -14.12 -14.94
CA GLN A 105 -17.28 -15.47 -15.48
C GLN A 105 -18.67 -16.09 -15.70
N LYS A 106 -19.65 -15.77 -14.84
CA LYS A 106 -21.05 -16.16 -15.05
C LYS A 106 -21.59 -15.74 -16.44
N ALA A 107 -21.24 -14.54 -16.91
CA ALA A 107 -21.69 -14.03 -18.20
C ALA A 107 -21.09 -14.83 -19.37
N LYS A 108 -19.97 -15.49 -19.17
CA LYS A 108 -19.26 -16.28 -20.20
C LYS A 108 -19.59 -17.77 -20.14
N THR A 109 -19.74 -18.35 -18.95
CA THR A 109 -19.90 -19.81 -18.73
C THR A 109 -21.31 -20.20 -18.33
N GLY A 110 -22.18 -19.23 -17.97
CA GLY A 110 -23.50 -19.48 -17.41
C GLY A 110 -23.49 -19.92 -15.92
N VAL A 111 -22.31 -20.22 -15.37
CA VAL A 111 -22.14 -20.68 -13.99
C VAL A 111 -21.57 -19.57 -13.13
N LEU A 112 -22.25 -19.27 -12.00
CA LEU A 112 -21.75 -18.31 -11.03
C LEU A 112 -20.72 -19.00 -10.11
N GLU A 113 -19.47 -18.58 -10.24
CA GLU A 113 -18.41 -19.02 -9.34
C GLU A 113 -18.33 -18.11 -8.10
N TYR A 114 -18.33 -18.72 -6.94
CA TYR A 114 -18.06 -18.07 -5.66
C TYR A 114 -16.68 -18.45 -5.14
N PHE A 115 -16.20 -17.72 -4.15
CA PHE A 115 -15.10 -18.21 -3.33
C PHE A 115 -15.56 -19.42 -2.53
N THR A 116 -14.71 -20.44 -2.39
CA THR A 116 -14.97 -21.54 -1.48
C THR A 116 -14.90 -21.06 -0.03
N GLU A 117 -15.52 -21.81 0.90
CA GLU A 117 -15.44 -21.49 2.32
C GLU A 117 -13.99 -21.38 2.79
N ASP A 118 -13.12 -22.32 2.40
CA ASP A 118 -11.68 -22.30 2.74
C ASP A 118 -10.98 -21.04 2.22
N GLN A 119 -11.30 -20.58 1.00
CA GLN A 119 -10.75 -19.35 0.46
C GLN A 119 -11.20 -18.13 1.25
N VAL A 120 -12.48 -18.07 1.63
CA VAL A 120 -13.04 -16.99 2.45
C VAL A 120 -12.38 -16.98 3.83
N LEU A 121 -12.34 -18.13 4.51
CA LEU A 121 -11.73 -18.27 5.84
C LEU A 121 -10.25 -17.92 5.82
N ASN A 122 -9.51 -18.34 4.79
CA ASN A 122 -8.10 -18.01 4.65
C ASN A 122 -7.89 -16.48 4.54
N LEU A 123 -8.62 -15.80 3.64
CA LEU A 123 -8.54 -14.35 3.48
C LEU A 123 -8.96 -13.62 4.77
N PHE A 124 -10.06 -14.05 5.39
CA PHE A 124 -10.57 -13.46 6.62
C PHE A 124 -9.57 -13.59 7.77
N THR A 125 -8.97 -14.76 7.93
CA THR A 125 -7.95 -15.02 8.96
C THR A 125 -6.75 -14.09 8.78
N GLN A 126 -6.26 -13.92 7.56
CA GLN A 126 -5.13 -13.02 7.27
C GLN A 126 -5.47 -11.56 7.62
N ILE A 127 -6.69 -11.11 7.30
CA ILE A 127 -7.17 -9.78 7.66
C ILE A 127 -7.24 -9.62 9.19
N CYS A 128 -7.83 -10.60 9.90
CA CYS A 128 -7.92 -10.57 11.36
C CYS A 128 -6.55 -10.50 12.03
N LEU A 129 -5.56 -11.26 11.54
CA LEU A 129 -4.19 -11.24 12.05
C LEU A 129 -3.52 -9.89 11.83
N ALA A 130 -3.71 -9.28 10.64
CA ALA A 130 -3.20 -7.95 10.33
C ALA A 130 -3.83 -6.88 11.25
N ILE A 131 -5.15 -6.91 11.42
CA ILE A 131 -5.88 -5.96 12.28
C ILE A 131 -5.50 -6.14 13.75
N LYS A 132 -5.38 -7.39 14.22
CA LYS A 132 -4.88 -7.66 15.56
C LYS A 132 -3.51 -7.03 15.78
N HIS A 133 -2.58 -7.18 14.84
CA HIS A 133 -1.25 -6.56 14.91
C HIS A 133 -1.31 -5.04 15.03
N CYS A 134 -2.22 -4.37 14.32
CA CYS A 134 -2.48 -2.94 14.47
C CYS A 134 -3.05 -2.59 15.85
N HIS A 135 -4.06 -3.32 16.30
CA HIS A 135 -4.75 -3.07 17.56
C HIS A 135 -3.85 -3.28 18.78
N ASP A 136 -2.97 -4.28 18.77
CA ASP A 136 -1.98 -4.51 19.81
C ASP A 136 -1.03 -3.30 19.97
N ARG A 137 -0.86 -2.52 18.89
CA ARG A 137 -0.07 -1.27 18.84
C ARG A 137 -0.89 0.00 19.02
N LYS A 138 -2.17 -0.13 19.39
CA LYS A 138 -3.11 1.00 19.56
C LYS A 138 -3.34 1.80 18.27
N ILE A 139 -3.21 1.15 17.13
CA ILE A 139 -3.44 1.73 15.80
C ILE A 139 -4.78 1.22 15.28
N LEU A 140 -5.67 2.14 14.90
CA LEU A 140 -6.95 1.85 14.24
C LEU A 140 -6.83 2.12 12.74
N HIS A 141 -7.27 1.18 11.91
CA HIS A 141 -7.16 1.29 10.44
C HIS A 141 -8.12 2.36 9.86
N ARG A 142 -9.37 2.40 10.29
CA ARG A 142 -10.44 3.38 9.94
C ARG A 142 -10.89 3.41 8.48
N ASP A 143 -10.28 2.67 7.55
CA ASP A 143 -10.64 2.63 6.12
C ASP A 143 -10.54 1.19 5.56
N LEU A 144 -11.12 0.22 6.29
CA LEU A 144 -11.21 -1.16 5.79
C LEU A 144 -12.26 -1.22 4.68
N LYS A 145 -11.83 -1.74 3.51
CA LYS A 145 -12.69 -1.93 2.33
C LYS A 145 -12.14 -3.06 1.46
N SER A 146 -13.00 -3.65 0.62
CA SER A 146 -12.62 -4.67 -0.38
C SER A 146 -12.03 -4.05 -1.64
#